data_876096094e7460711e56c272f5837508
#
_entry.id   876096094e7460711e56c272f5837508
#
_cell.length_a   1.000
_cell.length_b   1.000
_cell.length_c   1.000
_cell.angle_alpha   90.00
_cell.angle_beta   90.00
_cell.angle_gamma   90.00
#
_symmetry.space_group_name_H-M   'P 1'
#
loop_
_entity.id
_entity.type
_entity.pdbx_description
1 polymer ?
#
loop_
_entity_poly.entity_id
_entity_poly.type
_entity_poly.pdbx_seq_one_letter_code
_entity_poly.pdbx_strand_id
1 'polypeptide(L)'
;MTNPESLSLRRRLALEIARSLYQQKVKEHPLRQLFWECTLRCNLHCRHCGSDCKVKAGQQDMPLADFLRVLDNIRQHTDPHQVFVIVTGGEPLMREDIAQCGAAIYQKGFPWGMVTNALYLTPQKFNDLLRAGLHAMTISMDGLGEEHNWMRGNKYSFDMVSQAIDMLVAHPEIKFDILTCVNRRNYPHLSAIKQFLIDKGVKHWRVVAVFPVGRAATDPDMHLTPEEYRGILDFIKLTRKEGLIDCSYGCEGFMGNYEGDIRNHFYSCQAGVTVGSVLVDGSISACVSIRSNYHQGNIYQDDFMEVWQHRFAPYRNREWMRKDECAQCRHFRYCLGSGMHLRDDEGRLIMCPLHRLK
;
A
#
# COMPACT_ATOMS: atom_id res chain seq x y z
N MET A 1 -10.19 11.41 27.49
CA MET A 1 -9.97 10.77 26.18
C MET A 1 -11.32 10.45 25.56
N THR A 2 -11.56 10.87 24.33
CA THR A 2 -12.82 10.55 23.64
C THR A 2 -12.83 9.07 23.26
N ASN A 3 -13.91 8.35 23.59
CA ASN A 3 -14.07 6.95 23.22
C ASN A 3 -13.96 6.82 21.68
N PRO A 4 -12.97 6.06 21.12
CA PRO A 4 -12.75 5.94 19.68
C PRO A 4 -13.94 5.34 18.94
N GLU A 5 -14.84 4.65 19.62
CA GLU A 5 -16.07 4.11 19.06
C GLU A 5 -17.25 5.12 19.06
N SER A 6 -17.11 6.26 19.73
CA SER A 6 -18.18 7.28 19.79
C SER A 6 -18.09 8.20 18.57
N LEU A 7 -19.02 8.02 17.63
CA LEU A 7 -19.14 8.87 16.44
C LEU A 7 -20.12 10.02 16.68
N SER A 8 -19.69 11.28 16.46
CA SER A 8 -20.59 12.42 16.45
C SER A 8 -21.63 12.31 15.34
N LEU A 9 -22.78 13.00 15.49
CA LEU A 9 -23.84 13.01 14.46
C LEU A 9 -23.29 13.46 13.09
N ARG A 10 -22.50 14.54 13.07
CA ARG A 10 -21.86 15.04 11.84
C ARG A 10 -21.00 13.98 11.17
N ARG A 11 -20.19 13.24 11.94
CA ARG A 11 -19.32 12.18 11.42
C ARG A 11 -20.11 10.98 10.93
N ARG A 12 -21.21 10.61 11.60
CA ARG A 12 -22.13 9.57 11.11
C ARG A 12 -22.75 9.93 9.77
N LEU A 13 -23.24 11.16 9.60
CA LEU A 13 -23.80 11.62 8.32
C LEU A 13 -22.75 11.57 7.20
N ALA A 14 -21.52 12.05 7.46
CA ALA A 14 -20.44 12.00 6.49
C ALA A 14 -20.05 10.56 6.11
N LEU A 15 -20.02 9.64 7.09
CA LEU A 15 -19.78 8.21 6.86
C LEU A 15 -20.91 7.54 6.04
N GLU A 16 -22.18 7.94 6.22
CA GLU A 16 -23.29 7.42 5.40
C GLU A 16 -23.14 7.85 3.94
N ILE A 17 -22.77 9.11 3.70
CA ILE A 17 -22.49 9.60 2.34
C ILE A 17 -21.31 8.82 1.73
N ALA A 18 -20.21 8.70 2.45
CA ALA A 18 -19.04 7.94 1.99
C ALA A 18 -19.40 6.46 1.70
N ARG A 19 -20.24 5.84 2.55
CA ARG A 19 -20.73 4.48 2.34
C ARG A 19 -21.56 4.37 1.06
N SER A 20 -22.47 5.30 0.80
CA SER A 20 -23.29 5.32 -0.42
C SER A 20 -22.42 5.44 -1.67
N LEU A 21 -21.44 6.36 -1.67
CA LEU A 21 -20.47 6.53 -2.77
C LEU A 21 -19.62 5.27 -2.97
N TYR A 22 -19.21 4.62 -1.89
CA TYR A 22 -18.48 3.36 -1.99
C TYR A 22 -19.33 2.24 -2.58
N GLN A 23 -20.61 2.14 -2.19
CA GLN A 23 -21.53 1.14 -2.75
C GLN A 23 -21.74 1.34 -4.27
N GLN A 24 -21.77 2.60 -4.73
CA GLN A 24 -21.81 2.89 -6.16
C GLN A 24 -20.53 2.40 -6.85
N LYS A 25 -19.36 2.69 -6.29
CA LYS A 25 -18.08 2.17 -6.83
C LYS A 25 -18.05 0.64 -6.86
N VAL A 26 -18.61 -0.03 -5.87
CA VAL A 26 -18.72 -1.51 -5.83
C VAL A 26 -19.57 -2.02 -7.00
N LYS A 27 -20.69 -1.34 -7.33
CA LYS A 27 -21.53 -1.73 -8.46
C LYS A 27 -20.84 -1.55 -9.82
N GLU A 28 -20.15 -0.41 -9.99
CA GLU A 28 -19.46 -0.05 -11.22
C GLU A 28 -18.09 -0.76 -11.35
N HIS A 29 -17.42 -1.01 -10.23
CA HIS A 29 -16.09 -1.57 -10.04
C HIS A 29 -15.08 -1.22 -11.15
N PRO A 30 -14.89 0.09 -11.45
CA PRO A 30 -13.95 0.51 -12.47
C PRO A 30 -12.52 0.21 -12.03
N LEU A 31 -11.74 -0.47 -12.87
CA LEU A 31 -10.31 -0.66 -12.59
C LEU A 31 -9.61 0.70 -12.71
N ARG A 32 -8.93 1.15 -11.63
CA ARG A 32 -8.21 2.42 -11.57
C ARG A 32 -6.74 2.26 -11.23
N GLN A 33 -6.40 1.19 -10.53
CA GLN A 33 -5.02 0.85 -10.18
C GLN A 33 -4.79 -0.63 -10.43
N LEU A 34 -3.68 -0.93 -11.07
CA LEU A 34 -3.22 -2.29 -11.30
C LEU A 34 -1.81 -2.44 -10.72
N PHE A 35 -1.68 -3.23 -9.67
CA PHE A 35 -0.37 -3.62 -9.16
C PHE A 35 0.22 -4.75 -9.98
N TRP A 36 1.47 -4.61 -10.34
CA TRP A 36 2.29 -5.68 -10.89
C TRP A 36 3.39 -6.07 -9.92
N GLU A 37 3.28 -7.25 -9.32
CA GLU A 37 4.34 -7.85 -8.54
C GLU A 37 5.34 -8.49 -9.53
N CYS A 38 6.27 -7.70 -10.04
CA CYS A 38 7.13 -8.08 -11.16
C CYS A 38 8.25 -9.06 -10.77
N THR A 39 8.56 -9.16 -9.48
CA THR A 39 9.62 -10.01 -8.90
C THR A 39 9.37 -10.25 -7.41
N LEU A 40 9.84 -11.37 -6.88
CA LEU A 40 10.00 -11.60 -5.41
C LEU A 40 11.45 -11.47 -4.94
N ARG A 41 12.39 -11.18 -5.84
CA ARG A 41 13.78 -10.89 -5.45
C ARG A 41 13.84 -9.54 -4.75
N CYS A 42 14.63 -9.46 -3.67
CA CYS A 42 14.84 -8.23 -2.93
C CYS A 42 16.28 -8.16 -2.41
N ASN A 43 16.90 -6.99 -2.50
CA ASN A 43 18.26 -6.70 -2.03
C ASN A 43 18.32 -6.37 -0.53
N LEU A 44 17.17 -6.39 0.18
CA LEU A 44 17.05 -6.16 1.61
C LEU A 44 16.40 -7.35 2.33
N HIS A 45 16.64 -7.43 3.65
CA HIS A 45 16.00 -8.41 4.53
C HIS A 45 15.26 -7.70 5.68
N CYS A 46 14.27 -6.88 5.30
CA CYS A 46 13.53 -6.05 6.27
C CYS A 46 12.82 -6.89 7.32
N ARG A 47 12.90 -6.48 8.60
CA ARG A 47 12.29 -7.19 9.73
C ARG A 47 10.76 -7.29 9.65
N HIS A 48 10.11 -6.34 8.99
CA HIS A 48 8.64 -6.25 8.85
C HIS A 48 8.09 -6.79 7.52
N CYS A 49 8.90 -7.45 6.68
CA CYS A 49 8.44 -7.86 5.36
C CYS A 49 7.34 -8.92 5.42
N GLY A 50 6.14 -8.56 4.93
CA GLY A 50 4.99 -9.46 4.88
C GLY A 50 5.08 -10.53 3.80
N SER A 51 5.91 -10.31 2.75
CA SER A 51 6.08 -11.24 1.61
C SER A 51 7.29 -12.16 1.74
N ASP A 52 8.09 -12.04 2.81
CA ASP A 52 9.33 -12.79 3.03
C ASP A 52 10.28 -12.82 1.83
N CYS A 53 10.36 -11.70 1.10
CA CYS A 53 11.21 -11.56 -0.08
C CYS A 53 12.70 -11.71 0.26
N LYS A 54 13.47 -12.33 -0.65
CA LYS A 54 14.88 -12.69 -0.49
C LYS A 54 15.68 -12.35 -1.75
N VAL A 55 17.00 -12.31 -1.64
CA VAL A 55 17.90 -12.10 -2.80
C VAL A 55 17.72 -13.19 -3.86
N LYS A 56 17.59 -14.45 -3.41
CA LYS A 56 17.21 -15.57 -4.28
C LYS A 56 15.78 -15.96 -3.95
N ALA A 57 14.83 -15.51 -4.76
CA ALA A 57 13.46 -15.95 -4.69
C ALA A 57 13.35 -17.40 -5.22
N GLY A 58 12.45 -18.18 -4.66
CA GLY A 58 12.13 -19.52 -5.18
C GLY A 58 11.38 -19.50 -6.52
N GLN A 59 11.01 -18.32 -6.98
CA GLN A 59 10.25 -18.06 -8.20
C GLN A 59 10.98 -17.07 -9.11
N GLN A 60 10.91 -17.32 -10.42
CA GLN A 60 11.47 -16.42 -11.43
C GLN A 60 10.65 -15.12 -11.53
N ASP A 61 11.29 -14.05 -11.99
CA ASP A 61 10.61 -12.81 -12.33
C ASP A 61 9.57 -13.08 -13.43
N MET A 62 8.40 -12.43 -13.33
CA MET A 62 7.41 -12.53 -14.40
C MET A 62 7.98 -11.94 -15.71
N PRO A 63 7.95 -12.68 -16.84
CA PRO A 63 8.32 -12.12 -18.12
C PRO A 63 7.48 -10.89 -18.47
N LEU A 64 8.13 -9.82 -18.97
CA LEU A 64 7.43 -8.60 -19.38
C LEU A 64 6.29 -8.90 -20.37
N ALA A 65 6.52 -9.78 -21.33
CA ALA A 65 5.53 -10.14 -22.36
C ALA A 65 4.21 -10.68 -21.75
N ASP A 66 4.31 -11.40 -20.62
CA ASP A 66 3.12 -11.96 -19.95
C ASP A 66 2.27 -10.84 -19.32
N PHE A 67 2.92 -9.87 -18.66
CA PHE A 67 2.20 -8.72 -18.14
C PHE A 67 1.64 -7.82 -19.25
N LEU A 68 2.36 -7.65 -20.36
CA LEU A 68 1.87 -6.86 -21.49
C LEU A 68 0.60 -7.46 -22.13
N ARG A 69 0.42 -8.79 -22.11
CA ARG A 69 -0.84 -9.42 -22.54
C ARG A 69 -2.01 -9.01 -21.64
N VAL A 70 -1.78 -8.88 -20.33
CA VAL A 70 -2.79 -8.38 -19.38
C VAL A 70 -3.17 -6.94 -19.73
N LEU A 71 -2.19 -6.07 -20.01
CA LEU A 71 -2.45 -4.69 -20.39
C LEU A 71 -3.21 -4.59 -21.73
N ASP A 72 -2.89 -5.45 -22.70
CA ASP A 72 -3.62 -5.51 -23.98
C ASP A 72 -5.08 -5.93 -23.78
N ASN A 73 -5.33 -6.88 -22.88
CA ASN A 73 -6.68 -7.26 -22.49
C ASN A 73 -7.44 -6.11 -21.84
N ILE A 74 -6.83 -5.40 -20.87
CA ILE A 74 -7.45 -4.25 -20.21
C ILE A 74 -7.82 -3.15 -21.21
N ARG A 75 -6.94 -2.83 -22.18
CA ARG A 75 -7.17 -1.81 -23.22
C ARG A 75 -8.42 -2.05 -24.08
N GLN A 76 -8.85 -3.29 -24.22
CA GLN A 76 -10.05 -3.62 -24.98
C GLN A 76 -11.34 -3.24 -24.23
N HIS A 77 -11.25 -3.02 -22.92
CA HIS A 77 -12.41 -2.82 -22.03
C HIS A 77 -12.44 -1.44 -21.37
N THR A 78 -11.31 -0.75 -21.29
CA THR A 78 -11.22 0.56 -20.62
C THR A 78 -10.12 1.42 -21.22
N ASP A 79 -10.26 2.74 -21.07
CA ASP A 79 -9.21 3.69 -21.44
C ASP A 79 -7.97 3.48 -20.57
N PRO A 80 -6.80 3.13 -21.17
CA PRO A 80 -5.57 2.86 -20.43
C PRO A 80 -5.10 4.06 -19.59
N HIS A 81 -5.36 5.31 -20.04
CA HIS A 81 -5.00 6.51 -19.28
C HIS A 81 -5.72 6.62 -17.93
N GLN A 82 -6.80 5.89 -17.72
CA GLN A 82 -7.55 5.85 -16.46
C GLN A 82 -7.09 4.76 -15.51
N VAL A 83 -6.13 3.91 -15.91
CA VAL A 83 -5.62 2.80 -15.09
C VAL A 83 -4.15 3.07 -14.78
N PHE A 84 -3.85 3.40 -13.54
CA PHE A 84 -2.49 3.62 -13.08
C PHE A 84 -1.81 2.28 -12.74
N VAL A 85 -0.70 1.96 -13.43
CA VAL A 85 0.07 0.74 -13.16
C VAL A 85 1.10 1.03 -12.07
N ILE A 86 1.12 0.20 -11.02
CA ILE A 86 2.08 0.31 -9.91
C ILE A 86 3.00 -0.91 -9.94
N VAL A 87 4.25 -0.70 -10.33
CA VAL A 87 5.27 -1.74 -10.34
C VAL A 87 5.82 -1.94 -8.93
N THR A 88 5.75 -3.16 -8.46
CA THR A 88 6.16 -3.56 -7.11
C THR A 88 6.69 -4.99 -7.11
N GLY A 89 6.91 -5.56 -5.93
CA GLY A 89 7.35 -6.94 -5.77
C GLY A 89 8.13 -7.11 -4.48
N GLY A 90 9.28 -7.80 -4.55
CA GLY A 90 10.32 -7.67 -3.55
C GLY A 90 10.95 -6.28 -3.66
N GLU A 91 11.83 -6.11 -4.65
CA GLU A 91 12.36 -4.80 -5.05
C GLU A 91 12.42 -4.72 -6.59
N PRO A 92 11.63 -3.85 -7.23
CA PRO A 92 11.62 -3.73 -8.68
C PRO A 92 12.98 -3.39 -9.31
N LEU A 93 13.81 -2.61 -8.61
CA LEU A 93 15.15 -2.23 -9.08
C LEU A 93 16.16 -3.41 -9.12
N MET A 94 15.76 -4.60 -8.66
CA MET A 94 16.48 -5.85 -8.86
C MET A 94 16.36 -6.39 -10.30
N ARG A 95 15.36 -5.94 -11.05
CA ARG A 95 15.22 -6.27 -12.46
C ARG A 95 16.17 -5.39 -13.30
N GLU A 96 16.94 -6.01 -14.16
CA GLU A 96 17.84 -5.29 -15.08
C GLU A 96 17.04 -4.57 -16.19
N ASP A 97 15.90 -5.15 -16.58
CA ASP A 97 15.01 -4.65 -17.63
C ASP A 97 13.92 -3.68 -17.13
N ILE A 98 14.00 -3.18 -15.90
CA ILE A 98 12.91 -2.40 -15.29
C ILE A 98 12.56 -1.12 -16.09
N ALA A 99 13.54 -0.43 -16.66
CA ALA A 99 13.29 0.74 -17.51
C ALA A 99 12.59 0.35 -18.82
N GLN A 100 12.95 -0.80 -19.41
CA GLN A 100 12.26 -1.34 -20.59
C GLN A 100 10.81 -1.73 -20.25
N CYS A 101 10.60 -2.32 -19.07
CA CYS A 101 9.26 -2.62 -18.58
C CYS A 101 8.41 -1.34 -18.48
N GLY A 102 8.93 -0.29 -17.85
CA GLY A 102 8.26 1.00 -17.72
C GLY A 102 7.93 1.62 -19.07
N ALA A 103 8.89 1.66 -19.98
CA ALA A 103 8.70 2.19 -21.33
C ALA A 103 7.60 1.44 -22.10
N ALA A 104 7.57 0.10 -22.02
CA ALA A 104 6.56 -0.72 -22.68
C ALA A 104 5.15 -0.50 -22.09
N ILE A 105 5.03 -0.34 -20.76
CA ILE A 105 3.77 0.01 -20.08
C ILE A 105 3.30 1.38 -20.58
N TYR A 106 4.19 2.38 -20.59
CA TYR A 106 3.89 3.74 -21.03
C TYR A 106 3.47 3.79 -22.51
N GLN A 107 4.16 3.07 -23.39
CA GLN A 107 3.83 2.96 -24.83
C GLN A 107 2.43 2.35 -25.07
N LYS A 108 1.93 1.52 -24.15
CA LYS A 108 0.56 1.02 -24.20
C LYS A 108 -0.50 2.03 -23.71
N GLY A 109 -0.10 3.22 -23.29
CA GLY A 109 -0.97 4.30 -22.81
C GLY A 109 -1.25 4.28 -21.31
N PHE A 110 -0.61 3.39 -20.55
CA PHE A 110 -0.80 3.33 -19.10
C PHE A 110 0.18 4.27 -18.37
N PRO A 111 -0.31 5.24 -17.57
CA PRO A 111 0.55 5.93 -16.62
C PRO A 111 1.04 4.94 -15.57
N TRP A 112 2.31 5.05 -15.18
CA TRP A 112 2.89 4.09 -14.25
C TRP A 112 3.78 4.73 -13.18
N GLY A 113 3.94 4.01 -12.10
CA GLY A 113 4.84 4.34 -10.99
C GLY A 113 5.39 3.10 -10.32
N MET A 114 6.24 3.28 -9.31
CA MET A 114 6.80 2.16 -8.57
C MET A 114 6.87 2.40 -7.07
N VAL A 115 6.93 1.29 -6.34
CA VAL A 115 7.27 1.28 -4.90
C VAL A 115 8.67 0.67 -4.77
N THR A 116 9.60 1.39 -4.11
CA THR A 116 10.98 0.94 -3.98
C THR A 116 11.58 1.23 -2.60
N ASN A 117 12.55 0.43 -2.22
CA ASN A 117 13.41 0.68 -1.06
C ASN A 117 14.59 1.62 -1.38
N ALA A 118 14.72 2.02 -2.63
CA ALA A 118 15.71 2.94 -3.20
C ALA A 118 17.19 2.52 -3.08
N LEU A 119 17.54 1.35 -2.50
CA LEU A 119 18.95 0.94 -2.31
C LEU A 119 19.72 0.89 -3.62
N TYR A 120 19.07 0.58 -4.74
CA TYR A 120 19.67 0.53 -6.08
C TYR A 120 19.25 1.68 -7.00
N LEU A 121 18.65 2.75 -6.45
CA LEU A 121 18.25 3.92 -7.21
C LEU A 121 19.46 4.86 -7.40
N THR A 122 20.29 4.58 -8.41
CA THR A 122 21.37 5.48 -8.82
C THR A 122 20.84 6.63 -9.69
N PRO A 123 21.57 7.76 -9.83
CA PRO A 123 21.19 8.84 -10.75
C PRO A 123 20.97 8.36 -12.20
N GLN A 124 21.79 7.43 -12.66
CA GLN A 124 21.64 6.85 -14.00
C GLN A 124 20.32 6.06 -14.12
N LYS A 125 20.04 5.15 -13.17
CA LYS A 125 18.76 4.40 -13.16
C LYS A 125 17.57 5.33 -13.07
N PHE A 126 17.64 6.36 -12.24
CA PHE A 126 16.56 7.33 -12.12
C PHE A 126 16.30 8.04 -13.46
N ASN A 127 17.34 8.51 -14.15
CA ASN A 127 17.20 9.10 -15.48
C ASN A 127 16.64 8.12 -16.52
N ASP A 128 17.01 6.84 -16.45
CA ASP A 128 16.45 5.80 -17.32
C ASP A 128 14.95 5.59 -17.07
N LEU A 129 14.52 5.60 -15.80
CA LEU A 129 13.12 5.50 -15.43
C LEU A 129 12.31 6.74 -15.87
N LEU A 130 12.86 7.95 -15.75
CA LEU A 130 12.24 9.18 -16.27
C LEU A 130 12.02 9.09 -17.78
N ARG A 131 13.04 8.67 -18.55
CA ARG A 131 12.91 8.44 -19.99
C ARG A 131 11.89 7.35 -20.34
N ALA A 132 11.69 6.39 -19.45
CA ALA A 132 10.69 5.34 -19.58
C ALA A 132 9.26 5.81 -19.23
N GLY A 133 9.06 7.08 -18.92
CA GLY A 133 7.75 7.66 -18.61
C GLY A 133 7.28 7.41 -17.17
N LEU A 134 8.18 7.34 -16.21
CA LEU A 134 7.81 7.25 -14.78
C LEU A 134 7.01 8.48 -14.36
N HIS A 135 5.83 8.28 -13.71
CA HIS A 135 4.95 9.34 -13.22
C HIS A 135 4.97 9.51 -11.71
N ALA A 136 5.18 8.41 -10.98
CA ALA A 136 5.17 8.46 -9.53
C ALA A 136 6.09 7.42 -8.89
N MET A 137 6.55 7.74 -7.66
CA MET A 137 7.39 6.85 -6.87
C MET A 137 7.01 6.90 -5.39
N THR A 138 6.88 5.73 -4.76
CA THR A 138 6.81 5.64 -3.31
C THR A 138 8.15 5.15 -2.79
N ILE A 139 8.77 5.91 -1.88
CA ILE A 139 10.00 5.53 -1.20
C ILE A 139 9.69 5.02 0.20
N SER A 140 10.23 3.86 0.52
CA SER A 140 10.10 3.27 1.85
C SER A 140 11.18 3.81 2.80
N MET A 141 10.78 4.54 3.86
CA MET A 141 11.70 5.07 4.88
C MET A 141 11.10 4.90 6.29
N ASP A 142 11.73 4.08 7.13
CA ASP A 142 11.17 3.70 8.44
C ASP A 142 11.89 4.34 9.64
N GLY A 143 12.79 5.26 9.41
CA GLY A 143 13.55 5.92 10.48
C GLY A 143 14.67 6.78 9.94
N LEU A 144 15.50 7.30 10.84
CA LEU A 144 16.71 8.05 10.53
C LEU A 144 17.94 7.21 10.86
N GLY A 145 18.98 7.27 10.02
CA GLY A 145 20.26 6.60 10.25
C GLY A 145 20.11 5.12 10.63
N GLU A 146 20.65 4.79 11.79
CA GLU A 146 20.70 3.41 12.30
C GLU A 146 19.32 2.79 12.52
N GLU A 147 18.27 3.56 12.85
CA GLU A 147 16.92 3.03 13.03
C GLU A 147 16.36 2.51 11.72
N HIS A 148 16.55 3.25 10.63
CA HIS A 148 16.17 2.79 9.30
C HIS A 148 16.99 1.56 8.90
N ASN A 149 18.29 1.61 9.08
CA ASN A 149 19.22 0.55 8.70
C ASN A 149 18.93 -0.77 9.44
N TRP A 150 18.59 -0.68 10.74
CA TRP A 150 18.17 -1.82 11.55
C TRP A 150 16.89 -2.47 11.01
N MET A 151 15.88 -1.64 10.70
CA MET A 151 14.58 -2.11 10.17
C MET A 151 14.75 -2.78 8.81
N ARG A 152 15.64 -2.24 7.96
CA ARG A 152 15.88 -2.71 6.60
C ARG A 152 16.94 -3.80 6.50
N GLY A 153 17.72 -4.03 7.56
CA GLY A 153 18.79 -5.02 7.60
C GLY A 153 19.99 -4.68 6.71
N ASN A 154 20.26 -3.39 6.49
CA ASN A 154 21.37 -2.92 5.65
C ASN A 154 21.90 -1.56 6.10
N LYS A 155 23.18 -1.47 6.42
CA LYS A 155 23.84 -0.28 6.98
C LYS A 155 23.93 0.92 6.02
N TYR A 156 23.67 0.76 4.74
CA TYR A 156 23.71 1.83 3.74
C TYR A 156 22.31 2.27 3.30
N SER A 157 21.25 1.63 3.81
CA SER A 157 19.90 1.84 3.32
C SER A 157 19.43 3.29 3.53
N PHE A 158 19.74 3.90 4.68
CA PHE A 158 19.34 5.28 4.98
C PHE A 158 20.01 6.29 4.04
N ASP A 159 21.32 6.15 3.80
CA ASP A 159 22.05 7.08 2.94
C ASP A 159 21.51 7.05 1.50
N MET A 160 21.19 5.86 1.00
CA MET A 160 20.59 5.70 -0.33
C MET A 160 19.19 6.27 -0.43
N VAL A 161 18.36 6.08 0.61
CA VAL A 161 17.03 6.69 0.69
C VAL A 161 17.11 8.22 0.75
N SER A 162 18.05 8.76 1.55
CA SER A 162 18.27 10.21 1.63
C SER A 162 18.65 10.82 0.28
N GLN A 163 19.57 10.17 -0.45
CA GLN A 163 19.94 10.58 -1.81
C GLN A 163 18.77 10.46 -2.80
N ALA A 164 17.97 9.40 -2.69
CA ALA A 164 16.78 9.22 -3.53
C ALA A 164 15.75 10.35 -3.32
N ILE A 165 15.55 10.77 -2.05
CA ILE A 165 14.68 11.92 -1.73
C ILE A 165 15.22 13.19 -2.38
N ASP A 166 16.53 13.47 -2.29
CA ASP A 166 17.14 14.65 -2.91
C ASP A 166 16.93 14.66 -4.44
N MET A 167 17.10 13.50 -5.10
CA MET A 167 16.82 13.36 -6.52
C MET A 167 15.36 13.64 -6.86
N LEU A 168 14.41 13.10 -6.08
CA LEU A 168 12.99 13.26 -6.32
C LEU A 168 12.51 14.70 -6.07
N VAL A 169 13.04 15.36 -5.03
CA VAL A 169 12.71 16.77 -4.74
C VAL A 169 13.20 17.69 -5.86
N ALA A 170 14.32 17.38 -6.51
CA ALA A 170 14.83 18.12 -7.66
C ALA A 170 13.99 17.93 -8.95
N HIS A 171 13.03 16.96 -8.95
CA HIS A 171 12.19 16.63 -10.11
C HIS A 171 10.69 16.78 -9.78
N PRO A 172 10.16 18.01 -9.72
CA PRO A 172 8.78 18.30 -9.29
C PRO A 172 7.71 17.75 -10.23
N GLU A 173 8.06 17.33 -11.44
CA GLU A 173 7.19 16.64 -12.38
C GLU A 173 6.81 15.22 -11.93
N ILE A 174 7.63 14.59 -11.05
CA ILE A 174 7.36 13.27 -10.49
C ILE A 174 6.60 13.41 -9.18
N LYS A 175 5.44 12.79 -9.12
CA LYS A 175 4.71 12.68 -7.85
C LYS A 175 5.35 11.60 -6.97
N PHE A 176 5.77 11.98 -5.78
CA PHE A 176 6.30 10.99 -4.86
C PHE A 176 5.79 11.18 -3.44
N ASP A 177 5.82 10.11 -2.69
CA ASP A 177 5.55 10.10 -1.27
C ASP A 177 6.52 9.19 -0.52
N ILE A 178 6.66 9.46 0.75
CA ILE A 178 7.40 8.61 1.68
C ILE A 178 6.41 7.73 2.42
N LEU A 179 6.71 6.43 2.50
CA LEU A 179 5.95 5.47 3.30
C LEU A 179 6.80 5.03 4.50
N THR A 180 6.27 5.24 5.72
CA THR A 180 6.89 4.82 6.97
C THR A 180 6.05 3.75 7.66
N CYS A 181 6.64 2.57 7.88
CA CYS A 181 6.07 1.50 8.70
C CYS A 181 6.48 1.70 10.17
N VAL A 182 5.53 2.10 11.02
CA VAL A 182 5.79 2.40 12.43
C VAL A 182 5.73 1.15 13.28
N ASN A 183 6.75 1.00 14.13
CA ASN A 183 6.90 -0.04 15.13
C ASN A 183 7.28 0.59 16.49
N ARG A 184 7.45 -0.21 17.55
CA ARG A 184 7.79 0.31 18.89
C ARG A 184 9.09 1.09 18.93
N ARG A 185 10.07 0.70 18.11
CA ARG A 185 11.41 1.30 18.13
C ARG A 185 11.44 2.67 17.45
N ASN A 186 10.75 2.85 16.30
CA ASN A 186 10.75 4.12 15.58
C ASN A 186 9.62 5.07 16.00
N TYR A 187 8.59 4.57 16.70
CA TYR A 187 7.49 5.42 17.21
C TYR A 187 7.95 6.66 17.98
N PRO A 188 8.91 6.57 18.93
CA PRO A 188 9.41 7.76 19.64
C PRO A 188 10.08 8.81 18.74
N HIS A 189 10.50 8.43 17.54
CA HIS A 189 11.26 9.24 16.60
C HIS A 189 10.42 9.90 15.50
N LEU A 190 9.09 9.75 15.52
CA LEU A 190 8.20 10.28 14.46
C LEU A 190 8.35 11.80 14.26
N SER A 191 8.56 12.57 15.35
CA SER A 191 8.78 14.01 15.24
C SER A 191 10.09 14.37 14.54
N ALA A 192 11.16 13.61 14.79
CA ALA A 192 12.44 13.79 14.12
C ALA A 192 12.35 13.40 12.63
N ILE A 193 11.63 12.30 12.30
CA ILE A 193 11.37 11.90 10.93
C ILE A 193 10.58 12.99 10.20
N LYS A 194 9.52 13.53 10.83
CA LYS A 194 8.73 14.63 10.27
C LYS A 194 9.62 15.82 9.92
N GLN A 195 10.46 16.27 10.87
CA GLN A 195 11.34 17.41 10.64
C GLN A 195 12.32 17.16 9.49
N PHE A 196 12.96 15.98 9.47
CA PHE A 196 13.85 15.60 8.38
C PHE A 196 13.15 15.66 7.00
N LEU A 197 11.93 15.15 6.90
CA LEU A 197 11.16 15.16 5.64
C LEU A 197 10.80 16.60 5.22
N ILE A 198 10.42 17.46 6.16
CA ILE A 198 10.14 18.87 5.90
C ILE A 198 11.40 19.60 5.43
N ASP A 199 12.54 19.40 6.10
CA ASP A 199 13.82 20.02 5.75
C ASP A 199 14.32 19.57 4.36
N LYS A 200 14.03 18.32 3.98
CA LYS A 200 14.28 17.79 2.63
C LYS A 200 13.30 18.31 1.57
N GLY A 201 12.21 18.98 1.94
CA GLY A 201 11.21 19.49 1.01
C GLY A 201 10.16 18.46 0.55
N VAL A 202 10.03 17.33 1.25
CA VAL A 202 9.00 16.30 0.98
C VAL A 202 7.60 16.86 1.24
N LYS A 203 6.67 16.62 0.32
CA LYS A 203 5.29 17.13 0.41
C LYS A 203 4.28 16.10 0.92
N HIS A 204 4.51 14.81 0.68
CA HIS A 204 3.57 13.75 1.02
C HIS A 204 4.23 12.65 1.84
N TRP A 205 3.63 12.36 2.99
CA TRP A 205 4.11 11.33 3.92
C TRP A 205 2.96 10.43 4.35
N ARG A 206 3.06 9.14 4.02
CA ARG A 206 2.14 8.12 4.52
C ARG A 206 2.75 7.36 5.68
N VAL A 207 1.98 7.22 6.73
CA VAL A 207 2.34 6.48 7.93
C VAL A 207 1.41 5.27 8.05
N VAL A 208 1.96 4.10 8.33
CA VAL A 208 1.23 2.88 8.61
C VAL A 208 1.82 2.20 9.84
N ALA A 209 1.03 1.52 10.65
CA ALA A 209 1.56 0.65 11.68
C ALA A 209 2.02 -0.68 11.07
N VAL A 210 3.06 -1.29 11.59
CA VAL A 210 3.40 -2.66 11.20
C VAL A 210 2.31 -3.60 11.69
N PHE A 211 1.80 -4.46 10.80
CA PHE A 211 0.82 -5.48 11.14
C PHE A 211 1.46 -6.88 11.19
N PRO A 212 0.91 -7.80 11.99
CA PRO A 212 1.58 -9.05 12.36
C PRO A 212 1.47 -10.11 11.25
N VAL A 213 2.15 -9.88 10.11
CA VAL A 213 2.20 -10.81 8.98
C VAL A 213 3.64 -10.98 8.51
N GLY A 214 3.97 -12.15 7.96
CA GLY A 214 5.31 -12.46 7.49
C GLY A 214 6.34 -12.40 8.61
N ARG A 215 7.50 -11.77 8.38
CA ARG A 215 8.57 -11.68 9.39
C ARG A 215 8.19 -10.85 10.63
N ALA A 216 7.25 -9.93 10.50
CA ALA A 216 6.78 -9.15 11.63
C ALA A 216 5.91 -9.97 12.61
N ALA A 217 5.35 -11.11 12.21
CA ALA A 217 4.38 -11.85 13.02
C ALA A 217 4.94 -12.26 14.39
N THR A 218 6.22 -12.60 14.47
CA THR A 218 6.89 -13.13 15.67
C THR A 218 7.87 -12.16 16.32
N ASP A 219 8.08 -10.98 15.75
CA ASP A 219 9.03 -9.99 16.27
C ASP A 219 8.31 -8.99 17.19
N PRO A 220 8.53 -9.04 18.54
CA PRO A 220 7.82 -8.16 19.48
C PRO A 220 8.10 -6.68 19.29
N ASP A 221 9.27 -6.31 18.73
CA ASP A 221 9.61 -4.92 18.43
C ASP A 221 8.76 -4.31 17.33
N MET A 222 8.10 -5.16 16.53
CA MET A 222 7.19 -4.74 15.46
C MET A 222 5.80 -4.35 15.97
N HIS A 223 5.43 -4.76 17.19
CA HIS A 223 4.06 -4.63 17.69
C HIS A 223 3.91 -3.45 18.65
N LEU A 224 3.13 -2.46 18.24
CA LEU A 224 2.77 -1.30 19.05
C LEU A 224 1.80 -1.67 20.18
N THR A 225 1.93 -1.00 21.34
CA THR A 225 0.87 -1.04 22.35
C THR A 225 -0.36 -0.25 21.89
N PRO A 226 -1.53 -0.42 22.53
CA PRO A 226 -2.72 0.39 22.24
C PRO A 226 -2.45 1.90 22.40
N GLU A 227 -1.64 2.31 23.38
CA GLU A 227 -1.24 3.69 23.63
C GLU A 227 -0.39 4.25 22.50
N GLU A 228 0.62 3.50 22.07
CA GLU A 228 1.49 3.86 20.93
C GLU A 228 0.70 3.94 19.63
N TYR A 229 -0.25 3.02 19.43
CA TYR A 229 -1.11 3.01 18.25
C TYR A 229 -2.02 4.24 18.20
N ARG A 230 -2.66 4.64 19.33
CA ARG A 230 -3.39 5.91 19.44
C ARG A 230 -2.47 7.09 19.20
N GLY A 231 -1.27 7.05 19.78
CA GLY A 231 -0.26 8.11 19.65
C GLY A 231 0.12 8.41 18.19
N ILE A 232 0.20 7.38 17.33
CA ILE A 232 0.41 7.58 15.87
C ILE A 232 -0.74 8.39 15.27
N LEU A 233 -1.98 8.03 15.59
CA LEU A 233 -3.15 8.71 15.01
C LEU A 233 -3.25 10.17 15.49
N ASP A 234 -2.96 10.41 16.76
CA ASP A 234 -2.90 11.76 17.33
C ASP A 234 -1.75 12.58 16.72
N PHE A 235 -0.59 11.98 16.52
CA PHE A 235 0.55 12.59 15.83
C PHE A 235 0.18 13.00 14.39
N ILE A 236 -0.44 12.12 13.62
CA ILE A 236 -0.88 12.42 12.25
C ILE A 236 -1.89 13.57 12.26
N LYS A 237 -2.88 13.52 13.16
CA LYS A 237 -3.89 14.58 13.29
C LYS A 237 -3.27 15.94 13.61
N LEU A 238 -2.26 15.99 14.48
CA LEU A 238 -1.53 17.21 14.81
C LEU A 238 -0.70 17.69 13.62
N THR A 239 0.08 16.82 12.98
CA THR A 239 0.89 17.13 11.80
C THR A 239 0.04 17.70 10.67
N ARG A 240 -1.16 17.14 10.42
CA ARG A 240 -2.10 17.66 9.44
C ARG A 240 -2.62 19.07 9.77
N LYS A 241 -2.80 19.38 11.07
CA LYS A 241 -3.19 20.74 11.51
C LYS A 241 -2.07 21.76 11.32
N GLU A 242 -0.81 21.34 11.48
CA GLU A 242 0.34 22.21 11.23
C GLU A 242 0.46 22.60 9.74
N GLY A 243 0.05 21.72 8.81
CA GLY A 243 -0.02 21.99 7.37
C GLY A 243 1.34 22.11 6.67
N LEU A 244 2.44 21.71 7.31
CA LEU A 244 3.79 21.80 6.75
C LEU A 244 4.11 20.63 5.80
N ILE A 245 3.49 19.48 6.02
CA ILE A 245 3.59 18.28 5.20
C ILE A 245 2.22 17.59 5.16
N ASP A 246 1.81 17.08 3.99
CA ASP A 246 0.58 16.29 3.88
C ASP A 246 0.83 14.87 4.43
N CYS A 247 0.53 14.71 5.72
CA CYS A 247 0.67 13.45 6.42
C CYS A 247 -0.65 12.70 6.43
N SER A 248 -0.63 11.40 6.12
CA SER A 248 -1.84 10.58 6.12
C SER A 248 -1.59 9.18 6.67
N TYR A 249 -2.61 8.62 7.33
CA TYR A 249 -2.60 7.21 7.72
C TYR A 249 -2.91 6.31 6.53
N GLY A 250 -2.16 5.24 6.35
CA GLY A 250 -2.37 4.29 5.26
C GLY A 250 -3.67 3.49 5.35
N CYS A 251 -3.84 2.50 4.49
CA CYS A 251 -5.10 1.80 4.25
C CYS A 251 -5.37 0.61 5.20
N GLU A 252 -5.02 0.68 6.47
CA GLU A 252 -5.10 -0.48 7.38
C GLU A 252 -6.50 -0.79 7.92
N GLY A 253 -7.46 0.11 7.87
CA GLY A 253 -8.81 -0.17 8.35
C GLY A 253 -9.54 1.05 8.87
N PHE A 254 -10.72 0.79 9.41
CA PHE A 254 -11.58 1.81 9.99
C PHE A 254 -11.11 2.20 11.39
N MET A 255 -10.91 3.51 11.61
CA MET A 255 -10.32 4.08 12.83
C MET A 255 -11.33 4.85 13.68
N GLY A 256 -12.63 4.54 13.54
CA GLY A 256 -13.69 5.10 14.38
C GLY A 256 -13.71 6.62 14.37
N ASN A 257 -13.51 7.22 15.54
CA ASN A 257 -13.58 8.66 15.70
C ASN A 257 -12.41 9.44 15.07
N TYR A 258 -11.37 8.76 14.60
CA TYR A 258 -10.28 9.40 13.86
C TYR A 258 -10.56 9.55 12.35
N GLU A 259 -11.62 8.88 11.83
CA GLU A 259 -11.97 9.02 10.42
C GLU A 259 -12.26 10.46 10.02
N GLY A 260 -11.65 10.92 8.93
CA GLY A 260 -11.70 12.30 8.44
C GLY A 260 -10.64 13.23 9.04
N ASP A 261 -9.92 12.82 10.11
CA ASP A 261 -8.85 13.62 10.72
C ASP A 261 -7.45 13.16 10.27
N ILE A 262 -7.31 11.85 9.95
CA ILE A 262 -6.00 11.22 9.68
C ILE A 262 -5.73 10.91 8.21
N ARG A 263 -6.70 11.15 7.33
CA ARG A 263 -6.60 10.94 5.88
C ARG A 263 -7.60 11.82 5.13
N ASN A 264 -7.40 12.00 3.82
CA ASN A 264 -8.23 12.87 2.98
C ASN A 264 -9.58 12.23 2.59
N HIS A 265 -9.82 10.99 2.96
CA HIS A 265 -11.04 10.23 2.69
C HIS A 265 -11.43 9.40 3.90
N PHE A 266 -12.67 8.96 3.96
CA PHE A 266 -13.09 7.94 4.92
C PHE A 266 -12.61 6.57 4.47
N TYR A 267 -12.30 5.71 5.42
CA TYR A 267 -11.82 4.37 5.12
C TYR A 267 -12.79 3.59 4.23
N SER A 268 -12.24 3.01 3.18
CA SER A 268 -12.85 1.94 2.40
C SER A 268 -11.75 1.14 1.70
N CYS A 269 -11.75 -0.17 1.86
CA CYS A 269 -10.80 -1.03 1.16
C CYS A 269 -11.17 -1.09 -0.32
N GLN A 270 -10.27 -0.64 -1.18
CA GLN A 270 -10.47 -0.58 -2.63
C GLN A 270 -10.09 -1.88 -3.36
N ALA A 271 -9.51 -2.86 -2.64
CA ALA A 271 -9.15 -4.16 -3.20
C ALA A 271 -10.37 -4.83 -3.85
N GLY A 272 -10.25 -5.21 -5.13
CA GLY A 272 -11.31 -5.83 -5.92
C GLY A 272 -12.47 -4.91 -6.34
N VAL A 273 -12.39 -3.61 -5.98
CA VAL A 273 -13.38 -2.59 -6.35
C VAL A 273 -12.82 -1.62 -7.38
N THR A 274 -11.67 -1.02 -7.11
CA THR A 274 -10.95 -0.14 -8.04
C THR A 274 -9.48 -0.52 -8.17
N VAL A 275 -9.01 -1.47 -7.37
CA VAL A 275 -7.63 -1.93 -7.30
C VAL A 275 -7.58 -3.42 -7.59
N GLY A 276 -6.78 -3.80 -8.59
CA GLY A 276 -6.44 -5.18 -8.94
C GLY A 276 -4.94 -5.41 -8.86
N SER A 277 -4.50 -6.65 -8.89
CA SER A 277 -3.08 -7.00 -8.97
C SER A 277 -2.84 -8.29 -9.76
N VAL A 278 -1.67 -8.34 -10.38
CA VAL A 278 -1.09 -9.55 -10.97
C VAL A 278 0.16 -9.87 -10.16
N LEU A 279 0.18 -11.04 -9.54
CA LEU A 279 1.31 -11.52 -8.75
C LEU A 279 2.35 -12.19 -9.65
N VAL A 280 3.55 -12.39 -9.13
CA VAL A 280 4.69 -12.91 -9.90
C VAL A 280 4.44 -14.30 -10.51
N ASP A 281 3.58 -15.11 -9.88
CA ASP A 281 3.17 -16.44 -10.36
C ASP A 281 1.99 -16.42 -11.35
N GLY A 282 1.58 -15.22 -11.77
CA GLY A 282 0.43 -15.00 -12.63
C GLY A 282 -0.91 -14.95 -11.91
N SER A 283 -0.96 -15.13 -10.60
CA SER A 283 -2.22 -15.06 -9.83
C SER A 283 -2.87 -13.69 -9.96
N ILE A 284 -4.17 -13.69 -10.25
CA ILE A 284 -5.00 -12.49 -10.29
C ILE A 284 -5.58 -12.27 -8.89
N SER A 285 -5.14 -11.19 -8.25
CA SER A 285 -5.54 -10.81 -6.90
C SER A 285 -6.04 -9.36 -6.88
N ALA A 286 -6.46 -8.88 -5.73
CA ALA A 286 -6.98 -7.52 -5.58
C ALA A 286 -5.95 -6.53 -5.03
N CYS A 287 -4.92 -7.02 -4.33
CA CYS A 287 -3.88 -6.17 -3.74
C CYS A 287 -2.67 -7.03 -3.40
N VAL A 288 -1.48 -6.51 -3.65
CA VAL A 288 -0.21 -7.19 -3.35
C VAL A 288 0.07 -7.40 -1.85
N SER A 289 -0.68 -6.72 -0.98
CA SER A 289 -0.59 -6.94 0.47
C SER A 289 -1.41 -8.15 0.95
N ILE A 290 -2.23 -8.75 0.09
CA ILE A 290 -3.03 -9.93 0.40
C ILE A 290 -2.17 -11.14 0.13
N ARG A 291 -1.78 -11.85 1.19
CA ARG A 291 -0.95 -13.07 1.12
C ARG A 291 -1.76 -14.33 1.36
N SER A 292 -2.97 -14.19 1.91
CA SER A 292 -3.93 -15.28 2.04
C SER A 292 -4.54 -15.66 0.70
N ASN A 293 -5.06 -16.88 0.61
CA ASN A 293 -5.56 -17.48 -0.64
C ASN A 293 -6.92 -16.91 -1.07
N TYR A 294 -6.91 -15.62 -1.46
CA TYR A 294 -8.06 -14.93 -2.05
C TYR A 294 -7.87 -14.63 -3.55
N HIS A 295 -7.00 -15.38 -4.24
CA HIS A 295 -6.79 -15.21 -5.68
C HIS A 295 -8.04 -15.63 -6.46
N GLN A 296 -8.36 -14.92 -7.53
CA GLN A 296 -9.60 -15.12 -8.28
C GLN A 296 -9.38 -15.80 -9.63
N GLY A 297 -8.14 -15.97 -10.04
CA GLY A 297 -7.75 -16.61 -11.29
C GLY A 297 -6.24 -16.53 -11.50
N ASN A 298 -5.79 -16.91 -12.70
CA ASN A 298 -4.38 -16.84 -13.08
C ASN A 298 -4.25 -16.43 -14.56
N ILE A 299 -3.39 -15.46 -14.90
CA ILE A 299 -3.22 -14.91 -16.25
C ILE A 299 -2.75 -15.93 -17.29
N TYR A 300 -2.24 -17.08 -16.87
CA TYR A 300 -1.85 -18.18 -17.76
C TYR A 300 -3.00 -19.10 -18.12
N GLN A 301 -4.17 -18.95 -17.47
CA GLN A 301 -5.35 -19.78 -17.66
C GLN A 301 -6.60 -18.96 -17.95
N ASP A 302 -6.65 -17.71 -17.47
CA ASP A 302 -7.85 -16.88 -17.47
C ASP A 302 -7.59 -15.55 -18.19
N ASP A 303 -8.66 -14.99 -18.74
CA ASP A 303 -8.70 -13.58 -19.17
C ASP A 303 -8.82 -12.67 -17.95
N PHE A 304 -7.93 -11.66 -17.84
CA PHE A 304 -7.89 -10.79 -16.68
C PHE A 304 -9.20 -10.02 -16.48
N MET A 305 -9.77 -9.46 -17.55
CA MET A 305 -10.98 -8.64 -17.45
C MET A 305 -12.23 -9.49 -17.19
N GLU A 306 -12.28 -10.70 -17.72
CA GLU A 306 -13.33 -11.68 -17.38
C GLU A 306 -13.30 -12.02 -15.89
N VAL A 307 -12.12 -12.31 -15.34
CA VAL A 307 -11.94 -12.53 -13.90
C VAL A 307 -12.31 -11.28 -13.11
N TRP A 308 -11.82 -10.10 -13.54
CA TRP A 308 -12.10 -8.83 -12.86
C TRP A 308 -13.61 -8.54 -12.79
N GLN A 309 -14.32 -8.73 -13.87
CA GLN A 309 -15.75 -8.42 -13.91
C GLN A 309 -16.61 -9.43 -13.14
N HIS A 310 -16.30 -10.72 -13.21
CA HIS A 310 -17.22 -11.76 -12.78
C HIS A 310 -16.80 -12.54 -11.54
N ARG A 311 -15.52 -12.60 -11.17
CA ARG A 311 -15.06 -13.46 -10.06
C ARG A 311 -14.71 -12.71 -8.76
N PHE A 312 -14.69 -11.38 -8.75
CA PHE A 312 -14.32 -10.60 -7.57
C PHE A 312 -15.47 -10.43 -6.54
N ALA A 313 -16.49 -11.26 -6.57
CA ALA A 313 -17.59 -11.24 -5.61
C ALA A 313 -17.13 -11.26 -4.14
N PRO A 314 -16.12 -12.05 -3.69
CA PRO A 314 -15.66 -12.06 -2.31
C PRO A 314 -15.12 -10.71 -1.82
N TYR A 315 -14.63 -9.87 -2.71
CA TYR A 315 -14.12 -8.54 -2.41
C TYR A 315 -15.22 -7.48 -2.41
N ARG A 316 -16.25 -7.64 -3.23
CA ARG A 316 -17.34 -6.70 -3.46
C ARG A 316 -18.51 -6.92 -2.51
N ASN A 317 -18.86 -8.17 -2.23
CA ASN A 317 -19.81 -8.54 -1.19
C ASN A 317 -19.04 -9.06 0.04
N ARG A 318 -19.01 -8.26 1.10
CA ARG A 318 -18.23 -8.55 2.31
C ARG A 318 -19.06 -9.06 3.48
N GLU A 319 -20.33 -9.42 3.27
CA GLU A 319 -21.19 -9.97 4.33
C GLU A 319 -20.63 -11.27 4.95
N TRP A 320 -19.86 -12.06 4.17
CA TRP A 320 -19.16 -13.25 4.67
C TRP A 320 -18.13 -12.95 5.77
N MET A 321 -17.64 -11.68 5.86
CA MET A 321 -16.73 -11.24 6.91
C MET A 321 -17.47 -10.90 8.23
N ARG A 322 -18.80 -10.93 8.23
CA ARG A 322 -19.63 -10.62 9.39
C ARG A 322 -19.73 -11.83 10.33
N LYS A 323 -18.58 -12.27 10.82
CA LYS A 323 -18.44 -13.40 11.74
C LYS A 323 -17.50 -13.03 12.89
N ASP A 324 -17.39 -13.87 13.89
CA ASP A 324 -16.55 -13.70 15.07
C ASP A 324 -16.73 -12.30 15.69
N GLU A 325 -15.66 -11.54 15.91
CA GLU A 325 -15.70 -10.17 16.45
C GLU A 325 -16.55 -9.20 15.61
N CYS A 326 -16.67 -9.46 14.31
CA CYS A 326 -17.45 -8.62 13.39
C CYS A 326 -18.95 -8.93 13.39
N ALA A 327 -19.40 -10.07 13.94
CA ALA A 327 -20.79 -10.54 13.85
C ALA A 327 -21.80 -9.50 14.40
N GLN A 328 -21.51 -8.93 15.56
CA GLN A 328 -22.36 -7.93 16.23
C GLN A 328 -21.73 -6.53 16.27
N CYS A 329 -20.69 -6.29 15.46
CA CYS A 329 -20.01 -5.01 15.48
C CYS A 329 -20.88 -3.91 14.87
N ARG A 330 -21.22 -2.88 15.68
CA ARG A 330 -22.03 -1.72 15.24
C ARG A 330 -21.38 -0.90 14.14
N HIS A 331 -20.05 -1.00 13.99
CA HIS A 331 -19.28 -0.29 12.96
C HIS A 331 -19.10 -1.08 11.67
N PHE A 332 -19.56 -2.35 11.62
CA PHE A 332 -19.40 -3.19 10.45
C PHE A 332 -19.94 -2.53 9.16
N ARG A 333 -21.04 -1.79 9.25
CA ARG A 333 -21.64 -1.08 8.11
C ARG A 333 -20.71 -0.06 7.43
N TYR A 334 -19.70 0.46 8.16
CA TYR A 334 -18.67 1.37 7.64
C TYR A 334 -17.35 0.66 7.36
N CYS A 335 -16.98 -0.25 8.24
CA CYS A 335 -15.71 -0.98 8.23
C CYS A 335 -15.70 -2.11 7.19
N LEU A 336 -16.84 -2.79 6.99
CA LEU A 336 -16.99 -3.96 6.12
C LEU A 336 -15.92 -5.04 6.37
N GLY A 337 -15.60 -5.29 7.64
CA GLY A 337 -14.64 -6.33 8.04
C GLY A 337 -13.17 -5.95 7.87
N SER A 338 -12.85 -4.66 7.70
CA SER A 338 -11.48 -4.13 7.59
C SER A 338 -10.80 -4.42 6.23
N GLY A 339 -9.47 -4.27 6.14
CA GLY A 339 -8.70 -4.59 4.94
C GLY A 339 -8.65 -6.10 4.69
N MET A 340 -8.72 -6.52 3.44
CA MET A 340 -8.60 -7.94 3.07
C MET A 340 -7.28 -8.57 3.53
N HIS A 341 -6.20 -7.79 3.52
CA HIS A 341 -4.88 -8.24 3.99
C HIS A 341 -4.79 -8.52 5.50
N LEU A 342 -5.83 -8.15 6.26
CA LEU A 342 -5.94 -8.46 7.69
C LEU A 342 -6.79 -9.72 7.95
N ARG A 343 -7.02 -10.54 6.92
CA ARG A 343 -7.72 -11.82 7.01
C ARG A 343 -6.79 -12.98 6.65
N ASP A 344 -6.86 -14.06 7.42
CA ASP A 344 -6.20 -15.31 7.12
C ASP A 344 -6.96 -16.15 6.07
N ASP A 345 -6.45 -17.33 5.74
CA ASP A 345 -7.02 -18.23 4.72
C ASP A 345 -8.42 -18.75 5.10
N GLU A 346 -8.73 -18.83 6.40
CA GLU A 346 -10.04 -19.21 6.92
C GLU A 346 -11.01 -18.01 7.04
N GLY A 347 -10.54 -16.83 6.68
CA GLY A 347 -11.30 -15.59 6.76
C GLY A 347 -11.44 -15.02 8.15
N ARG A 348 -10.64 -15.48 9.14
CA ARG A 348 -10.60 -14.92 10.48
C ARG A 348 -9.84 -13.59 10.46
N LEU A 349 -10.24 -12.67 11.32
CA LEU A 349 -9.58 -11.37 11.41
C LEU A 349 -8.26 -11.52 12.20
N ILE A 350 -7.13 -11.25 11.55
CA ILE A 350 -5.80 -11.28 12.18
C ILE A 350 -5.70 -10.13 13.20
N MET A 351 -6.24 -8.97 12.87
CA MET A 351 -6.19 -7.78 13.72
C MET A 351 -7.35 -6.84 13.42
N CYS A 352 -8.07 -6.38 14.44
CA CYS A 352 -9.03 -5.31 14.34
C CYS A 352 -8.37 -3.96 14.66
N PRO A 353 -8.17 -3.06 13.69
CA PRO A 353 -7.56 -1.76 13.96
C PRO A 353 -8.33 -0.92 14.97
N LEU A 354 -9.67 -0.98 14.96
CA LEU A 354 -10.52 -0.26 15.91
C LEU A 354 -10.36 -0.79 17.34
N HIS A 355 -10.23 -2.10 17.53
CA HIS A 355 -10.03 -2.69 18.86
C HIS A 355 -8.64 -2.36 19.43
N ARG A 356 -7.64 -2.17 18.59
CA ARG A 356 -6.32 -1.71 19.04
C ARG A 356 -6.33 -0.29 19.60
N LEU A 357 -7.39 0.46 19.41
CA LEU A 357 -7.56 1.79 20.01
C LEU A 357 -8.13 1.72 21.44
N LYS A 358 -8.49 0.55 21.95
CA LYS A 358 -8.94 0.34 23.32
C LYS A 358 -7.75 0.06 24.22
#